data_9a84c57730395cb2f76d30e22c5b80e8
#
_entry.id   9a84c57730395cb2f76d30e22c5b80e8
#
_cell.length_a   1.000
_cell.length_b   1.000
_cell.length_c   1.000
_cell.angle_alpha   90.00
_cell.angle_beta   90.00
_cell.angle_gamma   90.00
#
_symmetry.space_group_name_H-M   'P 1'
#
loop_
_entity.id
_entity.type
_entity.pdbx_description
1 polymer ?
#
loop_
_entity_poly.entity_id
_entity_poly.type
_entity_poly.pdbx_seq_one_letter_code
_entity_poly.pdbx_strand_id
1 'polypeptide(L)'
;MSLTEVLVALAIAVGLAGILVPVLPGSILVLAAVLLWAVNIGGGVAWTVFAIVTVLLVVGGVVKYAVPGKHLKAAGIPASTQWAGAGLAIVGFFVVPVVGIFLGFVLGIYLAEHRRVGSTQAWPSTKHALRAVGLSILIELTAGVLAALTWVVGVVLT
;
A
#
# COMPACT_ATOMS: atom_id res chain seq x y z
N MET A 1 -22.96 7.52 15.43
CA MET A 1 -21.84 8.00 14.60
C MET A 1 -22.23 9.32 13.94
N SER A 2 -21.36 10.29 14.02
CA SER A 2 -21.54 11.57 13.30
C SER A 2 -21.30 11.39 11.79
N LEU A 3 -21.79 12.34 10.99
CA LEU A 3 -21.53 12.35 9.54
C LEU A 3 -20.02 12.34 9.25
N THR A 4 -19.25 13.08 10.04
CA THR A 4 -17.78 13.12 9.91
C THR A 4 -17.16 11.74 10.14
N GLU A 5 -17.59 11.00 11.15
CA GLU A 5 -17.09 9.64 11.42
C GLU A 5 -17.43 8.66 10.30
N VAL A 6 -18.62 8.75 9.73
CA VAL A 6 -19.00 7.94 8.57
C VAL A 6 -18.11 8.24 7.36
N LEU A 7 -17.86 9.51 7.07
CA LEU A 7 -16.99 9.92 5.96
C LEU A 7 -15.54 9.46 6.18
N VAL A 8 -15.05 9.58 7.41
CA VAL A 8 -13.70 9.11 7.78
C VAL A 8 -13.61 7.59 7.67
N ALA A 9 -14.62 6.85 8.14
CA ALA A 9 -14.68 5.39 7.99
C ALA A 9 -14.61 4.97 6.51
N LEU A 10 -15.38 5.62 5.65
CA LEU A 10 -15.37 5.38 4.21
C LEU A 10 -13.99 5.70 3.60
N ALA A 11 -13.38 6.82 3.99
CA ALA A 11 -12.05 7.20 3.52
C ALA A 11 -10.97 6.20 3.97
N ILE A 12 -11.05 5.70 5.20
CA ILE A 12 -10.17 4.63 5.70
C ILE A 12 -10.37 3.35 4.89
N ALA A 13 -11.61 2.93 4.66
CA ALA A 13 -11.91 1.75 3.86
C ALA A 13 -11.35 1.86 2.42
N VAL A 14 -11.53 3.01 1.79
CA VAL A 14 -10.94 3.30 0.46
C VAL A 14 -9.40 3.30 0.54
N GLY A 15 -8.82 3.85 1.58
CA GLY A 15 -7.37 3.84 1.81
C GLY A 15 -6.83 2.41 1.95
N LEU A 16 -7.49 1.56 2.74
CA LEU A 16 -7.12 0.14 2.89
C LEU A 16 -7.24 -0.61 1.56
N ALA A 17 -8.32 -0.38 0.82
CA ALA A 17 -8.47 -0.95 -0.53
C ALA A 17 -7.35 -0.44 -1.48
N GLY A 18 -6.97 0.83 -1.35
CA GLY A 18 -5.88 1.43 -2.11
C GLY A 18 -4.51 0.82 -1.82
N ILE A 19 -4.27 0.34 -0.60
CA ILE A 19 -3.03 -0.39 -0.24
C ILE A 19 -2.89 -1.69 -1.06
N LEU A 20 -3.98 -2.35 -1.39
CA LEU A 20 -3.96 -3.56 -2.21
C LEU A 20 -3.54 -3.29 -3.67
N VAL A 21 -3.62 -2.05 -4.10
CA VAL A 21 -3.23 -1.66 -5.46
C VAL A 21 -1.81 -1.07 -5.41
N PRO A 22 -0.81 -1.68 -6.09
CA PRO A 22 0.61 -1.32 -5.94
C PRO A 22 0.96 0.14 -6.29
N VAL A 23 0.05 0.89 -6.87
CA VAL A 23 0.28 2.25 -7.39
C VAL A 23 -0.37 3.32 -6.51
N LEU A 24 -1.34 2.96 -5.66
CA LEU A 24 -2.11 3.94 -4.88
C LEU A 24 -1.51 4.16 -3.47
N PRO A 25 -1.40 5.42 -3.03
CA PRO A 25 -0.87 5.76 -1.71
C PRO A 25 -1.95 5.60 -0.62
N GLY A 26 -2.43 4.37 -0.39
CA GLY A 26 -3.54 4.10 0.51
C GLY A 26 -3.28 4.51 1.97
N SER A 27 -2.05 4.34 2.46
CA SER A 27 -1.65 4.76 3.81
C SER A 27 -1.72 6.27 4.03
N ILE A 28 -1.43 7.07 2.99
CA ILE A 28 -1.56 8.53 3.05
C ILE A 28 -3.04 8.91 3.19
N LEU A 29 -3.94 8.24 2.49
CA LEU A 29 -5.37 8.48 2.61
C LEU A 29 -5.91 8.13 4.00
N VAL A 30 -5.46 7.00 4.58
CA VAL A 30 -5.80 6.62 5.96
C VAL A 30 -5.30 7.70 6.94
N LEU A 31 -4.06 8.15 6.78
CA LEU A 31 -3.50 9.19 7.64
C LEU A 31 -4.27 10.51 7.55
N ALA A 32 -4.60 10.94 6.33
CA ALA A 32 -5.37 12.17 6.10
C ALA A 32 -6.79 12.06 6.69
N ALA A 33 -7.44 10.92 6.57
CA ALA A 33 -8.76 10.67 7.12
C ALA A 33 -8.76 10.76 8.65
N VAL A 34 -7.78 10.15 9.32
CA VAL A 34 -7.66 10.21 10.78
C VAL A 34 -7.27 11.61 11.24
N LEU A 35 -6.45 12.33 10.49
CA LEU A 35 -6.13 13.73 10.79
C LEU A 35 -7.40 14.61 10.75
N LEU A 36 -8.21 14.45 9.70
CA LEU A 36 -9.48 15.17 9.58
C LEU A 36 -10.39 14.90 10.78
N TRP A 37 -10.49 13.66 11.19
CA TRP A 37 -11.26 13.27 12.37
C TRP A 37 -10.68 13.90 13.65
N ALA A 38 -9.36 13.86 13.86
CA ALA A 38 -8.71 14.41 15.05
C ALA A 38 -8.90 15.92 15.17
N VAL A 39 -8.82 16.64 14.03
CA VAL A 39 -9.07 18.10 13.98
C VAL A 39 -10.54 18.42 14.29
N ASN A 40 -11.47 17.61 13.78
CA ASN A 40 -12.90 17.85 13.94
C ASN A 40 -13.39 17.57 15.38
N ILE A 41 -12.94 16.44 15.96
CA ILE A 41 -13.31 16.06 17.34
C ILE A 41 -12.57 16.91 18.37
N GLY A 42 -11.27 17.14 18.16
CA GLY A 42 -10.42 17.84 19.11
C GLY A 42 -10.15 17.04 20.38
N GLY A 43 -9.44 17.66 21.32
CA GLY A 43 -9.15 17.05 22.61
C GLY A 43 -7.98 16.05 22.62
N GLY A 44 -7.57 15.65 23.81
CA GLY A 44 -6.38 14.83 24.01
C GLY A 44 -6.49 13.41 23.41
N VAL A 45 -7.67 12.79 23.51
CA VAL A 45 -7.89 11.42 22.99
C VAL A 45 -7.73 11.40 21.46
N ALA A 46 -8.35 12.33 20.75
CA ALA A 46 -8.29 12.37 19.29
C ALA A 46 -6.85 12.58 18.78
N TRP A 47 -6.10 13.47 19.40
CA TRP A 47 -4.70 13.71 19.03
C TRP A 47 -3.78 12.56 19.42
N THR A 48 -4.05 11.85 20.53
CA THR A 48 -3.33 10.63 20.88
C THR A 48 -3.54 9.54 19.85
N VAL A 49 -4.77 9.33 19.42
CA VAL A 49 -5.11 8.38 18.35
C VAL A 49 -4.39 8.74 17.05
N PHE A 50 -4.41 10.00 16.66
CA PHE A 50 -3.69 10.47 15.47
C PHE A 50 -2.17 10.22 15.58
N ALA A 51 -1.58 10.48 16.75
CA ALA A 51 -0.15 10.22 16.99
C ALA A 51 0.18 8.72 16.85
N ILE A 52 -0.62 7.84 17.45
CA ILE A 52 -0.44 6.38 17.34
C ILE A 52 -0.57 5.92 15.89
N VAL A 53 -1.60 6.36 15.20
CA VAL A 53 -1.82 6.04 13.78
C VAL A 53 -0.64 6.51 12.93
N THR A 54 -0.14 7.72 13.16
CA THR A 54 1.04 8.25 12.46
C THR A 54 2.26 7.36 12.67
N VAL A 55 2.54 6.97 13.91
CA VAL A 55 3.66 6.07 14.22
C VAL A 55 3.51 4.71 13.53
N LEU A 56 2.32 4.11 13.59
CA LEU A 56 2.04 2.83 12.92
C LEU A 56 2.28 2.89 11.42
N LEU A 57 1.78 3.93 10.77
CA LEU A 57 1.92 4.09 9.32
C LEU A 57 3.35 4.46 8.91
N VAL A 58 4.07 5.25 9.69
CA VAL A 58 5.48 5.57 9.44
C VAL A 58 6.35 4.33 9.60
N VAL A 59 6.18 3.57 10.69
CA VAL A 59 6.92 2.32 10.92
C VAL A 59 6.60 1.31 9.82
N GLY A 60 5.33 1.13 9.46
CA GLY A 60 4.92 0.29 8.34
C GLY A 60 5.55 0.72 7.03
N GLY A 61 5.60 2.02 6.76
CA GLY A 61 6.25 2.59 5.58
C GLY A 61 7.75 2.32 5.53
N VAL A 62 8.45 2.47 6.64
CA VAL A 62 9.89 2.15 6.72
C VAL A 62 10.12 0.66 6.50
N VAL A 63 9.39 -0.21 7.19
CA VAL A 63 9.55 -1.67 7.10
C VAL A 63 9.21 -2.18 5.70
N LYS A 64 8.16 -1.64 5.06
CA LYS A 64 7.75 -2.08 3.72
C LYS A 64 8.82 -1.80 2.64
N TYR A 65 9.65 -0.79 2.82
CA TYR A 65 10.77 -0.52 1.90
C TYR A 65 12.07 -1.21 2.33
N ALA A 66 12.34 -1.29 3.63
CA ALA A 66 13.57 -1.88 4.14
C ALA A 66 13.64 -3.40 3.92
N VAL A 67 12.55 -4.14 4.21
CA VAL A 67 12.55 -5.61 4.11
C VAL A 67 12.48 -6.09 2.66
N PRO A 68 11.49 -5.67 1.82
CA PRO A 68 11.46 -6.11 0.42
C PRO A 68 12.64 -5.56 -0.40
N GLY A 69 13.13 -4.35 -0.09
CA GLY A 69 14.27 -3.76 -0.77
C GLY A 69 15.55 -4.59 -0.63
N LYS A 70 15.78 -5.20 0.52
CA LYS A 70 16.90 -6.13 0.73
C LYS A 70 16.76 -7.38 -0.14
N HIS A 71 15.56 -7.94 -0.25
CA HIS A 71 15.30 -9.10 -1.11
C HIS A 71 15.51 -8.79 -2.59
N LEU A 72 15.05 -7.63 -3.06
CA LEU A 72 15.24 -7.19 -4.43
C LEU A 72 16.72 -6.98 -4.77
N LYS A 73 17.48 -6.33 -3.87
CA LYS A 73 18.93 -6.16 -4.05
C LYS A 73 19.67 -7.51 -4.09
N ALA A 74 19.32 -8.45 -3.20
CA ALA A 74 19.91 -9.78 -3.19
C ALA A 74 19.61 -10.57 -4.48
N ALA A 75 18.42 -10.39 -5.06
CA ALA A 75 18.02 -10.99 -6.34
C ALA A 75 18.56 -10.22 -7.57
N GLY A 76 19.15 -9.04 -7.38
CA GLY A 76 19.67 -8.21 -8.48
C GLY A 76 18.59 -7.57 -9.35
N ILE A 77 17.36 -7.42 -8.86
CA ILE A 77 16.23 -6.83 -9.60
C ILE A 77 16.27 -5.31 -9.51
N PRO A 78 16.38 -4.58 -10.64
CA PRO A 78 16.45 -3.13 -10.62
C PRO A 78 15.08 -2.47 -10.40
N ALA A 79 15.08 -1.22 -9.92
CA ALA A 79 13.87 -0.41 -9.76
C ALA A 79 13.11 -0.17 -11.08
N SER A 80 13.81 -0.14 -12.22
CA SER A 80 13.19 -0.01 -13.55
C SER A 80 12.19 -1.12 -13.87
N THR A 81 12.41 -2.34 -13.39
CA THR A 81 11.46 -3.45 -13.52
C THR A 81 10.14 -3.17 -12.80
N GLN A 82 10.20 -2.60 -11.61
CA GLN A 82 9.00 -2.22 -10.85
C GLN A 82 8.24 -1.10 -11.55
N TRP A 83 8.92 -0.12 -12.13
CA TRP A 83 8.31 0.95 -12.90
C TRP A 83 7.65 0.44 -14.19
N ALA A 84 8.23 -0.55 -14.85
CA ALA A 84 7.60 -1.22 -15.99
C ALA A 84 6.32 -1.93 -15.57
N GLY A 85 6.33 -2.62 -14.43
CA GLY A 85 5.14 -3.21 -13.83
C GLY A 85 4.06 -2.19 -13.51
N ALA A 86 4.41 -1.07 -12.88
CA ALA A 86 3.50 0.02 -12.56
C ALA A 86 2.89 0.65 -13.83
N GLY A 87 3.70 0.88 -14.86
CA GLY A 87 3.24 1.44 -16.14
C GLY A 87 2.21 0.55 -16.81
N LEU A 88 2.47 -0.76 -16.92
CA LEU A 88 1.52 -1.71 -17.50
C LEU A 88 0.31 -1.99 -16.58
N ALA A 89 0.46 -1.84 -15.27
CA ALA A 89 -0.68 -1.87 -14.34
C ALA A 89 -1.68 -0.74 -14.65
N ILE A 90 -1.19 0.46 -14.90
CA ILE A 90 -2.03 1.61 -15.29
C ILE A 90 -2.73 1.34 -16.63
N VAL A 91 -2.00 0.86 -17.63
CA VAL A 91 -2.59 0.49 -18.93
C VAL A 91 -3.63 -0.62 -18.75
N GLY A 92 -3.33 -1.64 -17.96
CA GLY A 92 -4.25 -2.73 -17.65
C GLY A 92 -5.54 -2.27 -16.98
N PHE A 93 -5.47 -1.26 -16.12
CA PHE A 93 -6.65 -0.66 -15.49
C PHE A 93 -7.64 -0.10 -16.52
N PHE A 94 -7.14 0.56 -17.56
CA PHE A 94 -8.00 1.11 -18.62
C PHE A 94 -8.60 0.03 -19.53
N VAL A 95 -7.97 -1.13 -19.63
CA VAL A 95 -8.48 -2.26 -20.43
C VAL A 95 -9.52 -3.06 -19.65
N VAL A 96 -9.18 -3.49 -18.43
CA VAL A 96 -10.06 -4.20 -17.50
C VAL A 96 -9.87 -3.62 -16.10
N PRO A 97 -10.81 -2.83 -15.57
CA PRO A 97 -10.68 -2.26 -14.23
C PRO A 97 -10.43 -3.35 -13.17
N VAL A 98 -9.61 -3.04 -12.18
CA VAL A 98 -9.19 -3.91 -11.06
C VAL A 98 -8.35 -5.10 -11.51
N VAL A 99 -8.90 -6.06 -12.24
CA VAL A 99 -8.17 -7.27 -12.71
C VAL A 99 -6.99 -6.89 -13.61
N GLY A 100 -7.18 -5.92 -14.49
CA GLY A 100 -6.15 -5.43 -15.41
C GLY A 100 -4.96 -4.78 -14.71
N ILE A 101 -5.15 -4.19 -13.52
CA ILE A 101 -4.04 -3.66 -12.72
C ILE A 101 -3.07 -4.79 -12.35
N PHE A 102 -3.58 -5.87 -11.80
CA PHE A 102 -2.76 -7.00 -11.36
C PHE A 102 -2.13 -7.73 -12.54
N LEU A 103 -2.90 -8.02 -13.59
CA LEU A 103 -2.39 -8.67 -14.80
C LEU A 103 -1.35 -7.81 -15.52
N GLY A 104 -1.60 -6.51 -15.66
CA GLY A 104 -0.68 -5.55 -16.26
C GLY A 104 0.60 -5.41 -15.46
N PHE A 105 0.51 -5.38 -14.13
CA PHE A 105 1.67 -5.33 -13.26
C PHE A 105 2.57 -6.56 -13.40
N VAL A 106 1.99 -7.75 -13.35
CA VAL A 106 2.72 -9.02 -13.54
C VAL A 106 3.36 -9.07 -14.92
N LEU A 107 2.60 -8.73 -15.97
CA LEU A 107 3.09 -8.72 -17.35
C LEU A 107 4.22 -7.71 -17.54
N GLY A 108 4.11 -6.52 -16.96
CA GLY A 108 5.15 -5.49 -17.02
C GLY A 108 6.46 -5.93 -16.40
N ILE A 109 6.40 -6.54 -15.22
CA ILE A 109 7.59 -7.10 -14.57
C ILE A 109 8.18 -8.22 -15.43
N TYR A 110 7.35 -9.14 -15.91
CA TYR A 110 7.82 -10.24 -16.76
C TYR A 110 8.52 -9.76 -18.03
N LEU A 111 7.92 -8.80 -18.74
CA LEU A 111 8.51 -8.26 -19.96
C LEU A 111 9.84 -7.54 -19.69
N ALA A 112 9.93 -6.77 -18.62
CA ALA A 112 11.18 -6.11 -18.22
C ALA A 112 12.26 -7.12 -17.86
N GLU A 113 11.93 -8.16 -17.08
CA GLU A 113 12.86 -9.21 -16.70
C GLU A 113 13.25 -10.10 -17.89
N HIS A 114 12.32 -10.36 -18.82
CA HIS A 114 12.63 -11.08 -20.06
C HIS A 114 13.70 -10.36 -20.89
N ARG A 115 13.63 -9.03 -20.98
CA ARG A 115 14.64 -8.22 -21.67
C ARG A 115 15.98 -8.18 -20.91
N ARG A 116 15.92 -8.20 -19.57
CA ARG A 116 17.12 -8.08 -18.73
C ARG A 116 17.89 -9.38 -18.58
N VAL A 117 17.22 -10.50 -18.33
CA VAL A 117 17.87 -11.79 -17.95
C VAL A 117 17.58 -12.93 -18.92
N GLY A 118 16.79 -12.71 -19.97
CA GLY A 118 16.43 -13.72 -20.96
C GLY A 118 15.25 -14.59 -20.55
N SER A 119 14.78 -15.43 -21.50
CA SER A 119 13.55 -16.21 -21.35
C SER A 119 13.60 -17.28 -20.26
N THR A 120 14.77 -17.86 -19.99
CA THR A 120 14.94 -18.92 -18.97
C THR A 120 14.86 -18.40 -17.55
N GLN A 121 15.31 -17.16 -17.29
CA GLN A 121 15.37 -16.52 -15.99
C GLN A 121 14.23 -15.50 -15.76
N ALA A 122 13.44 -15.18 -16.78
CA ALA A 122 12.40 -14.17 -16.70
C ALA A 122 11.32 -14.52 -15.66
N TRP A 123 10.81 -15.74 -15.67
CA TRP A 123 9.78 -16.16 -14.74
C TRP A 123 10.29 -16.33 -13.29
N PRO A 124 11.43 -16.98 -13.01
CA PRO A 124 12.02 -16.99 -11.67
C PRO A 124 12.24 -15.58 -11.11
N SER A 125 12.79 -14.66 -11.90
CA SER A 125 13.01 -13.26 -11.51
C SER A 125 11.69 -12.54 -11.23
N THR A 126 10.68 -12.73 -12.08
CA THR A 126 9.33 -12.18 -11.89
C THR A 126 8.72 -12.66 -10.58
N LYS A 127 8.84 -13.94 -10.25
CA LYS A 127 8.36 -14.48 -8.95
C LYS A 127 9.04 -13.80 -7.76
N HIS A 128 10.34 -13.55 -7.81
CA HIS A 128 11.06 -12.82 -6.76
C HIS A 128 10.53 -11.39 -6.59
N ALA A 129 10.33 -10.69 -7.70
CA ALA A 129 9.77 -9.34 -7.67
C ALA A 129 8.33 -9.33 -7.10
N LEU A 130 7.48 -10.26 -7.52
CA LEU A 130 6.12 -10.38 -7.03
C LEU A 130 6.06 -10.72 -5.53
N ARG A 131 6.95 -11.55 -5.03
CA ARG A 131 7.05 -11.84 -3.59
C ARG A 131 7.45 -10.61 -2.80
N ALA A 132 8.39 -9.82 -3.29
CA ALA A 132 8.80 -8.58 -2.64
C ALA A 132 7.67 -7.56 -2.58
N VAL A 133 6.93 -7.38 -3.68
CA VAL A 133 5.77 -6.50 -3.75
C VAL A 133 4.64 -7.01 -2.86
N GLY A 134 4.34 -8.30 -2.88
CA GLY A 134 3.33 -8.92 -2.02
C GLY A 134 3.65 -8.76 -0.55
N LEU A 135 4.91 -8.93 -0.16
CA LEU A 135 5.36 -8.69 1.21
C LEU A 135 5.22 -7.22 1.61
N SER A 136 5.55 -6.29 0.71
CA SER A 136 5.38 -4.86 0.92
C SER A 136 3.91 -4.50 1.15
N ILE A 137 3.01 -5.02 0.34
CA ILE A 137 1.56 -4.82 0.49
C ILE A 137 1.07 -5.39 1.83
N LEU A 138 1.52 -6.58 2.20
CA LEU A 138 1.12 -7.23 3.45
C LEU A 138 1.56 -6.42 4.68
N ILE A 139 2.78 -5.89 4.67
CA ILE A 139 3.31 -5.04 5.74
C ILE A 139 2.48 -3.74 5.84
N GLU A 140 2.26 -3.07 4.72
CA GLU A 140 1.49 -1.83 4.70
C GLU A 140 0.03 -2.05 5.09
N LEU A 141 -0.60 -3.12 4.62
CA LEU A 141 -1.96 -3.48 4.98
C LEU A 141 -2.09 -3.77 6.48
N THR A 142 -1.13 -4.47 7.07
CA THR A 142 -1.11 -4.74 8.51
C THR A 142 -1.05 -3.42 9.31
N ALA A 143 -0.15 -2.51 8.93
CA ALA A 143 -0.07 -1.19 9.54
C ALA A 143 -1.38 -0.39 9.37
N GLY A 144 -1.98 -0.43 8.18
CA GLY A 144 -3.24 0.24 7.88
C GLY A 144 -4.42 -0.31 8.69
N VAL A 145 -4.51 -1.62 8.83
CA VAL A 145 -5.56 -2.28 9.66
C VAL A 145 -5.39 -1.92 11.13
N LEU A 146 -4.16 -1.95 11.66
CA LEU A 146 -3.89 -1.50 13.03
C LEU A 146 -4.24 -0.03 13.23
N ALA A 147 -3.95 0.82 12.27
CA ALA A 147 -4.34 2.22 12.28
C ALA A 147 -5.88 2.38 12.31
N ALA A 148 -6.59 1.63 11.47
CA ALA A 148 -8.05 1.64 11.44
C ALA A 148 -8.67 1.19 12.77
N LEU A 149 -8.15 0.11 13.35
CA LEU A 149 -8.59 -0.38 14.67
C LEU A 149 -8.32 0.66 15.77
N THR A 150 -7.16 1.31 15.75
CA THR A 150 -6.83 2.39 16.70
C THR A 150 -7.83 3.54 16.58
N TRP A 151 -8.19 3.91 15.35
CA TRP A 151 -9.20 4.94 15.13
C TRP A 151 -10.58 4.53 15.65
N VAL A 152 -11.01 3.27 15.41
CA VAL A 152 -12.29 2.74 15.94
C VAL A 152 -12.33 2.82 17.47
N VAL A 153 -11.24 2.46 18.14
CA VAL A 153 -11.14 2.62 19.60
C VAL A 153 -11.26 4.09 20.00
N GLY A 154 -10.62 4.99 19.25
CA GLY A 154 -10.75 6.42 19.46
C GLY A 154 -12.18 6.93 19.35
N VAL A 155 -12.92 6.47 18.35
CA VAL A 155 -14.36 6.82 18.16
C VAL A 155 -15.20 6.33 19.35
N VAL A 156 -14.93 5.13 19.86
CA VAL A 156 -15.66 4.60 21.02
C VAL A 156 -15.36 5.37 22.30
N LEU A 157 -14.15 5.92 22.43
CA LEU A 157 -13.71 6.66 23.61
C LEU A 157 -14.11 8.16 23.58
N THR A 158 -14.55 8.64 22.46
CA THR A 158 -14.98 10.04 22.25
C THR A 158 -16.47 10.14 22.06
#